data_f9da4b5cf4d9b769c42e9b65c11bde21
#
_entry.id   f9da4b5cf4d9b769c42e9b65c11bde21
#
_cell.length_a   1.000
_cell.length_b   1.000
_cell.length_c   1.000
_cell.angle_alpha   90.00
_cell.angle_beta   90.00
_cell.angle_gamma   90.00
#
_symmetry.space_group_name_H-M   'P 1'
#
loop_
_entity.id
_entity.type
_entity.pdbx_description
1 polymer ?
#
loop_
_entity_poly.entity_id
_entity_poly.type
_entity_poly.pdbx_seq_one_letter_code
_entity_poly.pdbx_strand_id
1 'polypeptide(L)' 'MRISRRPYLKQLSAETVVVHTRGGSSIRGVLLAVHSDVYVLRHAAYLNGDGGKVAIDGEALVPVTRVGFIQRILEAEA' A
#
# COMPACT_ATOMS: atom_id res chain seq x y z
N MET A 1 -12.96 17.98 10.14
CA MET A 1 -12.97 17.53 9.95
C MET A 1 -12.87 17.06 9.80
N ARG A 2 -12.85 16.87 9.65
CA ARG A 2 -12.76 16.35 9.59
C ARG A 2 -12.92 15.55 9.15
N ILE A 3 -13.05 15.54 8.93
CA ILE A 3 -13.18 14.45 8.68
C ILE A 3 -13.68 14.04 7.50
N SER A 4 -14.23 14.70 6.62
CA SER A 4 -14.78 14.14 5.48
C SER A 4 -13.78 13.43 4.67
N ARG A 5 -12.64 13.89 4.53
CA ARG A 5 -11.67 13.12 3.83
C ARG A 5 -11.21 11.97 4.67
N ARG A 6 -11.48 12.02 5.94
CA ARG A 6 -11.09 10.94 6.77
C ARG A 6 -11.80 9.67 6.47
N PRO A 7 -13.11 9.68 6.17
CA PRO A 7 -13.76 8.44 5.79
C PRO A 7 -13.09 7.79 4.59
N TYR A 8 -12.64 8.60 3.65
CA TYR A 8 -11.98 8.03 2.49
C TYR A 8 -10.66 7.38 2.89
N LEU A 9 -9.90 8.02 3.74
CA LEU A 9 -8.65 7.44 4.20
C LEU A 9 -8.90 6.17 4.98
N LYS A 10 -9.97 6.14 5.75
CA LYS A 10 -10.29 4.93 6.47
C LYS A 10 -10.64 3.80 5.52
N GLN A 11 -11.27 4.13 4.42
CA GLN A 11 -11.58 3.09 3.45
C GLN A 11 -10.33 2.51 2.83
N LEU A 12 -9.29 3.32 2.68
CA LEU A 12 -8.03 2.79 2.18
C LEU A 12 -7.34 1.95 3.23
N SER A 13 -7.53 2.29 4.49
CA SER A 13 -6.89 1.54 5.55
C SER A 13 -7.44 0.13 5.57
N ALA A 14 -6.58 -0.83 5.77
CA ALA A 14 -6.94 -2.23 5.81
C ALA A 14 -7.36 -2.78 4.45
N GLU A 15 -7.10 -2.04 3.41
CA GLU A 15 -7.37 -2.54 2.07
C GLU A 15 -6.08 -2.99 1.42
N THR A 16 -6.21 -3.93 0.50
CA THR A 16 -5.06 -4.40 -0.24
C THR A 16 -4.71 -3.39 -1.32
N VAL A 17 -3.46 -3.00 -1.34
CA VAL A 17 -2.98 -2.03 -2.30
C VAL A 17 -1.68 -2.52 -2.90
N VAL A 18 -1.33 -1.94 -4.03
CA VAL A 18 0.00 -2.09 -4.60
C VAL A 18 0.60 -0.70 -4.66
N VAL A 19 1.73 -0.55 -3.98
CA VAL A 19 2.45 0.72 -3.97
C VAL A 19 3.51 0.63 -5.04
N HIS A 20 3.44 1.53 -6.01
CA HIS A 20 4.42 1.60 -7.09
C HIS A 20 5.38 2.71 -6.75
N THR A 21 6.64 2.35 -6.54
CA THR A 21 7.63 3.32 -6.12
C THR A 21 8.25 4.00 -7.32
N ARG A 22 8.82 5.15 -7.06
CA ARG A 22 9.50 5.88 -8.13
C ARG A 22 10.70 5.14 -8.66
N GLY A 23 11.26 4.25 -7.87
CA GLY A 23 12.41 3.48 -8.30
C GLY A 23 12.05 2.28 -9.16
N GLY A 24 10.78 2.03 -9.37
CA GLY A 24 10.37 0.93 -10.23
C GLY A 24 9.99 -0.33 -9.51
N SER A 25 9.99 -0.32 -8.18
CA SER A 25 9.54 -1.48 -7.41
C SER A 25 8.05 -1.41 -7.19
N SER A 26 7.45 -2.56 -6.96
CA SER A 26 6.04 -2.63 -6.60
C SER A 26 5.89 -3.50 -5.37
N ILE A 27 5.11 -3.03 -4.43
CA ILE A 27 4.91 -3.73 -3.16
C ILE A 27 3.42 -3.88 -2.95
N ARG A 28 2.98 -5.12 -2.80
CA ARG A 28 1.58 -5.41 -2.52
C ARG A 28 1.43 -5.69 -1.04
N GLY A 29 0.41 -5.15 -0.44
CA GLY A 29 0.18 -5.40 0.96
C GLY A 29 -1.12 -4.78 1.42
N VAL A 30 -1.39 -4.94 2.71
CA VAL A 30 -2.57 -4.37 3.33
C VAL A 30 -2.17 -3.04 3.95
N LEU A 31 -2.80 -1.97 3.51
CA LEU A 31 -2.49 -0.65 4.03
C LEU A 31 -3.16 -0.51 5.38
N LEU A 32 -2.37 -0.38 6.42
CA LEU A 32 -2.88 -0.25 7.77
C LEU A 32 -3.04 1.19 8.19
N ALA A 33 -2.11 2.02 7.79
CA ALA A 33 -2.10 3.38 8.29
C ALA A 33 -1.27 4.26 7.39
N VAL A 34 -1.57 5.53 7.43
CA VAL A 34 -0.78 6.55 6.79
C VAL A 34 -0.36 7.50 7.89
N HIS A 35 0.94 7.58 8.14
CA HIS A 35 1.47 8.48 9.15
C HIS A 35 2.28 9.53 8.44
N SER A 36 1.94 10.80 8.69
CA SER A 36 2.74 11.89 8.16
C SER A 36 3.30 11.61 6.78
N ASP A 37 4.46 11.02 6.73
CA ASP A 37 5.17 10.82 5.49
C ASP A 37 5.50 9.35 5.24
N VAL A 38 4.78 8.44 5.89
CA VAL A 38 5.05 7.00 5.76
C VAL A 38 3.76 6.23 5.60
N TYR A 39 3.72 5.35 4.61
CA TYR A 39 2.65 4.36 4.49
C TYR A 39 3.09 3.07 5.19
N VAL A 40 2.21 2.50 5.98
CA VAL A 40 2.48 1.28 6.73
C VAL A 40 1.70 0.14 6.12
N LEU A 41 2.40 -0.86 5.65
CA LEU A 41 1.78 -2.03 5.02
C LEU A 41 2.08 -3.27 5.82
N ARG A 42 1.10 -4.17 5.90
CA ARG A 42 1.27 -5.47 6.53
C ARG A 42 1.05 -6.56 5.51
N HIS A 43 1.62 -7.71 5.73
CA HIS A 43 1.53 -8.84 4.81
C HIS A 43 2.02 -8.42 3.42
N ALA A 44 3.11 -7.68 3.43
CA ALA A 44 3.59 -7.09 2.21
C ALA A 44 4.51 -8.04 1.45
N ALA A 45 4.60 -7.84 0.17
CA ALA A 45 5.51 -8.59 -0.67
C ALA A 45 5.94 -7.73 -1.84
N TYR A 46 7.20 -7.87 -2.23
CA TYR A 46 7.65 -7.30 -3.48
C TYR A 46 7.08 -8.12 -4.63
N LEU A 47 6.67 -7.46 -5.67
CA LEU A 47 6.19 -8.14 -6.88
C LEU A 47 7.31 -8.15 -7.90
N ASN A 48 7.61 -9.33 -8.42
CA ASN A 48 8.58 -9.46 -9.48
C ASN A 48 7.91 -9.29 -10.83
N GLY A 49 8.68 -8.88 -11.81
CA GLY A 49 8.13 -8.72 -13.13
C GLY A 49 7.64 -10.01 -13.76
N ASP A 50 8.11 -11.14 -13.26
CA ASP A 50 7.71 -12.43 -13.79
C ASP A 50 6.51 -13.02 -13.08
N GLY A 51 5.87 -12.26 -12.23
CA GLY A 51 4.70 -12.75 -11.51
C GLY A 51 4.99 -13.33 -10.15
N GLY A 52 6.26 -13.44 -9.77
CA GLY A 52 6.62 -13.94 -8.47
C GLY A 52 6.47 -12.88 -7.40
N LYS A 53 6.56 -13.32 -6.15
CA LYS A 53 6.48 -12.43 -5.00
C LYS A 53 7.55 -12.80 -4.00
N VAL A 54 8.08 -11.79 -3.33
CA VAL A 54 9.03 -11.99 -2.25
C VAL A 54 8.42 -11.38 -1.01
N ALA A 55 8.09 -12.22 -0.04
CA ALA A 55 7.42 -11.76 1.17
C ALA A 55 8.36 -10.87 1.97
N ILE A 56 7.77 -9.87 2.61
CA ILE A 56 8.47 -8.98 3.51
C ILE A 56 7.97 -9.29 4.90
N ASP A 57 8.89 -9.68 5.78
CA ASP A 57 8.53 -9.97 7.16
C ASP A 57 8.19 -8.68 7.88
N GLY A 58 7.20 -8.77 8.77
CA GLY A 58 6.83 -7.62 9.56
C GLY A 58 6.06 -6.61 8.75
N GLU A 59 6.26 -5.36 9.05
CA GLU A 59 5.58 -4.28 8.37
C GLU A 59 6.53 -3.59 7.42
N ALA A 60 6.01 -3.21 6.27
CA ALA A 60 6.79 -2.43 5.32
C ALA A 60 6.43 -0.96 5.52
N LEU A 61 7.44 -0.14 5.71
CA LEU A 61 7.26 1.29 5.89
C LEU A 61 7.77 1.97 4.63
N VAL A 62 6.86 2.56 3.89
CA VAL A 62 7.21 3.14 2.60
C VAL A 62 7.08 4.65 2.68
N PRO A 63 8.19 5.38 2.56
CA PRO A 63 8.12 6.83 2.62
C PRO A 63 7.27 7.38 1.49
N VAL A 64 6.44 8.36 1.82
CA VAL A 64 5.57 8.96 0.83
C VAL A 64 6.37 9.52 -0.34
N THR A 65 7.55 10.04 -0.06
CA THR A 65 8.38 10.64 -1.11
C THR A 65 8.86 9.62 -2.13
N ARG A 66 8.82 8.33 -1.79
CA ARG A 66 9.26 7.29 -2.71
C ARG A 66 8.12 6.72 -3.52
N VAL A 67 6.90 7.15 -3.26
CA VAL A 67 5.73 6.55 -3.89
C VAL A 67 5.40 7.30 -5.17
N GLY A 68 5.29 6.56 -6.26
CA GLY A 68 4.82 7.12 -7.50
C GLY A 68 3.30 7.20 -7.51
N PHE A 69 2.67 6.08 -7.23
CA PHE A 69 1.22 6.05 -7.06
C PHE A 69 0.84 4.75 -6.35
N ILE A 70 -0.37 4.73 -5.84
CA ILE A 70 -0.90 3.56 -5.14
C ILE A 70 -2.09 3.06 -5.91
N GLN A 71 -2.08 1.76 -6.16
CA GLN A 71 -3.16 1.09 -6.85
C GLN A 71 -3.98 0.34 -5.82
N ARG A 72 -5.26 0.62 -5.76
CA ARG A 72 -6.14 -0.10 -4.85
C ARG A 72 -6.64 -1.36 -5.55
N ILE A 73 -6.47 -2.49 -4.90
CA ILE A 73 -6.90 -3.74 -5.47
C ILE A 73 -8.36 -3.94 -5.07
N LEU A 74 -9.24 -3.95 -6.04
CA LEU A 74 -10.64 -4.16 -5.79
C LEU A 74 -10.90 -5.65 -5.97
N GLU A 75 -11.18 -6.31 -4.86
CA GLU A 75 -11.52 -7.71 -4.97
C GLU A 75 -12.83 -7.82 -5.67
N ALA A 76 -12.95 -8.86 -6.36
CA ALA A 76 -14.16 -9.03 -7.05
C ALA A 76 -15.26 -9.09 -6.09
N GLU A 77 -15.82 -8.52 -5.91
CA GLU A 77 -16.69 -8.56 -5.19
C GLU A 77 -17.41 -9.31 -5.59
N ALA A 78 -17.20 -9.57 -5.74
CA ALA A 78 -17.65 -10.29 -5.93
C ALA A 78 -17.79 -10.60 -5.97
#